data_96806032926e2aa7528be8eaaf1460e3
#
_entry.id   96806032926e2aa7528be8eaaf1460e3
#
_cell.length_a   1.000
_cell.length_b   1.000
_cell.length_c   1.000
_cell.angle_alpha   90.00
_cell.angle_beta   90.00
_cell.angle_gamma   90.00
#
_symmetry.space_group_name_H-M   'P 1'
#
loop_
_entity.id
_entity.type
_entity.pdbx_description
1 polymer ?
#
loop_
_entity_poly.entity_id
_entity_poly.type
_entity_poly.pdbx_seq_one_letter_code
_entity_poly.pdbx_strand_id
1 'polypeptide(L)'
;TAYCKSYYTGIIFEARAKYHLKLGAPRSGNVAHAWFVKAMAAYGEALAGCDPDNQDAVLRWNSCARFINNHPDVKPDDDVQREMLLDPFETPH
;
A
#
# COMPACT_ATOMS: atom_id res chain seq x y z
N THR A 1 -12.17 -15.73 1.24
CA THR A 1 -12.65 -14.98 2.40
C THR A 1 -12.29 -13.49 2.27
N ALA A 2 -12.98 -12.65 3.03
CA ALA A 2 -12.70 -11.22 3.03
C ALA A 2 -11.26 -10.92 3.44
N TYR A 3 -10.72 -11.68 4.40
CA TYR A 3 -9.34 -11.54 4.82
C TYR A 3 -8.38 -11.78 3.65
N CYS A 4 -8.53 -12.88 2.95
CA CYS A 4 -7.64 -13.23 1.84
C CYS A 4 -7.69 -12.18 0.75
N LYS A 5 -8.88 -11.69 0.42
CA LYS A 5 -9.05 -10.67 -0.61
C LYS A 5 -8.32 -9.38 -0.25
N SER A 6 -8.50 -8.89 0.96
CA SER A 6 -7.84 -7.66 1.42
C SER A 6 -6.34 -7.85 1.51
N TYR A 7 -5.89 -9.00 1.98
CA TYR A 7 -4.47 -9.29 2.11
C TYR A 7 -3.78 -9.28 0.73
N TYR A 8 -4.33 -9.98 -0.24
CA TYR A 8 -3.75 -10.03 -1.58
C TYR A 8 -3.82 -8.69 -2.30
N THR A 9 -4.89 -7.91 -2.05
CA THR A 9 -4.98 -6.54 -2.55
C THR A 9 -3.82 -5.71 -2.02
N GLY A 10 -3.52 -5.85 -0.75
CA GLY A 10 -2.38 -5.17 -0.14
C GLY A 10 -1.05 -5.55 -0.80
N ILE A 11 -0.85 -6.84 -1.07
CA ILE A 11 0.35 -7.31 -1.74
C ILE A 11 0.50 -6.69 -3.12
N ILE A 12 -0.59 -6.60 -3.88
CA ILE A 12 -0.59 -5.99 -5.21
C ILE A 12 -0.20 -4.51 -5.12
N PHE A 13 -0.80 -3.78 -4.18
CA PHE A 13 -0.48 -2.36 -4.01
C PHE A 13 0.96 -2.14 -3.57
N GLU A 14 1.46 -2.99 -2.69
CA GLU A 14 2.85 -2.92 -2.25
C GLU A 14 3.80 -3.18 -3.44
N ALA A 15 3.49 -4.15 -4.27
CA ALA A 15 4.28 -4.44 -5.46
C ALA A 15 4.29 -3.26 -6.43
N ARG A 16 3.15 -2.57 -6.58
CA ARG A 16 3.08 -1.38 -7.42
C ARG A 16 3.93 -0.24 -6.88
N ALA A 17 3.95 -0.06 -5.56
CA ALA A 17 4.79 0.94 -4.93
C ALA A 17 6.27 0.70 -5.27
N LYS A 18 6.71 -0.54 -5.10
CA LYS A 18 8.10 -0.91 -5.38
C LYS A 18 8.43 -0.79 -6.87
N TYR A 19 7.46 -1.10 -7.73
CA TYR A 19 7.64 -0.95 -9.16
C TYR A 19 7.91 0.51 -9.54
N HIS A 20 7.11 1.45 -9.00
CA HIS A 20 7.32 2.86 -9.28
C HIS A 20 8.67 3.36 -8.78
N LEU A 21 9.12 2.88 -7.65
CA LEU A 21 10.45 3.23 -7.16
C LEU A 21 11.55 2.74 -8.09
N LYS A 22 11.37 1.55 -8.65
CA LYS A 22 12.31 0.98 -9.60
C LYS A 22 12.40 1.79 -10.89
N LEU A 23 11.30 2.37 -11.33
CA LEU A 23 11.29 3.20 -12.53
C LEU A 23 12.15 4.46 -12.38
N GLY A 24 12.26 4.99 -11.18
CA GLY A 24 13.11 6.15 -10.91
C GLY A 24 12.68 7.43 -11.60
N ALA A 25 11.41 7.53 -12.00
CA ALA A 25 10.89 8.73 -12.65
C ALA A 25 10.75 9.87 -11.63
N PRO A 26 10.69 11.14 -12.09
CA PRO A 26 10.39 12.23 -11.18
C PRO A 26 9.10 11.95 -10.42
N ARG A 27 9.09 12.24 -9.14
CA ARG A 27 7.93 11.99 -8.26
C ARG A 27 7.64 10.51 -8.01
N SER A 28 8.55 9.59 -8.39
CA SER A 28 8.37 8.16 -8.10
C SER A 28 8.17 7.91 -6.60
N GLY A 29 8.91 8.62 -5.75
CA GLY A 29 8.76 8.47 -4.31
C GLY A 29 7.39 8.88 -3.83
N ASN A 30 6.81 9.94 -4.40
CA ASN A 30 5.46 10.39 -4.04
C ASN A 30 4.40 9.38 -4.50
N VAL A 31 4.54 8.86 -5.71
CA VAL A 31 3.63 7.86 -6.23
C VAL A 31 3.72 6.57 -5.41
N ALA A 32 4.95 6.14 -5.11
CA ALA A 32 5.16 4.96 -4.29
C ALA A 32 4.54 5.12 -2.89
N HIS A 33 4.68 6.30 -2.29
CA HIS A 33 4.06 6.58 -0.99
C HIS A 33 2.56 6.33 -1.04
N ALA A 34 1.89 6.86 -2.07
CA ALA A 34 0.45 6.68 -2.21
C ALA A 34 0.07 5.20 -2.32
N TRP A 35 0.83 4.41 -3.08
CA TRP A 35 0.58 2.97 -3.18
C TRP A 35 0.86 2.24 -1.88
N PHE A 36 1.90 2.64 -1.13
CA PHE A 36 2.16 2.06 0.18
C PHE A 36 1.03 2.35 1.16
N VAL A 37 0.48 3.56 1.15
CA VAL A 37 -0.66 3.90 2.01
C VAL A 37 -1.86 3.03 1.68
N LYS A 38 -2.13 2.79 0.39
CA LYS A 38 -3.21 1.90 -0.02
C LYS A 38 -2.96 0.46 0.42
N ALA A 39 -1.72 0.01 0.31
CA ALA A 39 -1.35 -1.33 0.77
C ALA A 39 -1.60 -1.47 2.26
N MET A 40 -1.18 -0.48 3.03
CA MET A 40 -1.36 -0.50 4.48
C MET A 40 -2.85 -0.49 4.85
N ALA A 41 -3.66 0.27 4.12
CA ALA A 41 -5.11 0.28 4.34
C ALA A 41 -5.71 -1.10 4.07
N ALA A 42 -5.28 -1.77 3.01
CA ALA A 42 -5.76 -3.11 2.68
C ALA A 42 -5.34 -4.13 3.75
N TYR A 43 -4.10 -4.04 4.23
CA TYR A 43 -3.64 -4.90 5.31
C TYR A 43 -4.42 -4.63 6.60
N GLY A 44 -4.77 -3.36 6.86
CA GLY A 44 -5.59 -2.99 8.01
C GLY A 44 -6.98 -3.62 7.93
N GLU A 45 -7.59 -3.62 6.74
CA GLU A 45 -8.86 -4.31 6.54
C GLU A 45 -8.75 -5.81 6.78
N ALA A 46 -7.64 -6.40 6.32
CA ALA A 46 -7.39 -7.82 6.55
C ALA A 46 -7.31 -8.14 8.04
N LEU A 47 -6.70 -7.25 8.82
CA LEU A 47 -6.58 -7.43 10.26
C LEU A 47 -7.94 -7.52 10.95
N ALA A 48 -8.93 -6.77 10.46
CA ALA A 48 -10.26 -6.76 11.06
C ALA A 48 -10.97 -8.11 10.93
N GLY A 49 -10.61 -8.91 9.93
CA GLY A 49 -11.26 -10.19 9.68
C GLY A 49 -10.37 -11.41 9.89
N CYS A 50 -9.17 -11.24 10.44
CA CYS A 50 -8.23 -12.33 10.53
C CYS A 50 -8.34 -13.09 11.85
N ASP A 51 -7.84 -14.33 11.82
CA ASP A 51 -7.61 -15.13 13.01
C ASP A 51 -6.55 -14.46 13.88
N PRO A 52 -6.74 -14.37 15.20
CA PRO A 52 -5.73 -13.78 16.09
C PRO A 52 -4.34 -14.40 15.97
N ASP A 53 -4.25 -15.65 15.53
CA ASP A 53 -2.97 -16.33 15.35
C ASP A 53 -2.29 -16.00 14.03
N ASN A 54 -3.01 -15.38 13.09
CA ASN A 54 -2.46 -15.03 11.78
C ASN A 54 -1.94 -13.59 11.81
N GLN A 55 -0.62 -13.45 11.82
CA GLN A 55 0.03 -12.14 11.92
C GLN A 55 0.63 -11.67 10.60
N ASP A 56 0.35 -12.34 9.49
CA ASP A 56 0.94 -11.98 8.20
C ASP A 56 0.63 -10.54 7.81
N ALA A 57 -0.62 -10.11 7.97
CA ALA A 57 -1.02 -8.76 7.62
C ALA A 57 -0.36 -7.73 8.54
N VAL A 58 -0.21 -8.04 9.82
CA VAL A 58 0.50 -7.17 10.77
C VAL A 58 1.94 -6.98 10.33
N LEU A 59 2.62 -8.09 10.01
CA LEU A 59 4.02 -8.05 9.60
C LEU A 59 4.20 -7.25 8.31
N ARG A 60 3.28 -7.41 7.37
CA ARG A 60 3.31 -6.67 6.11
C ARG A 60 3.08 -5.18 6.34
N TRP A 61 2.10 -4.84 7.17
CA TRP A 61 1.81 -3.45 7.52
C TRP A 61 3.05 -2.80 8.13
N ASN A 62 3.66 -3.49 9.10
CA ASN A 62 4.86 -2.98 9.76
C ASN A 62 6.03 -2.83 8.78
N SER A 63 6.15 -3.76 7.84
CA SER A 63 7.20 -3.70 6.82
C SER A 63 7.03 -2.45 5.94
N CYS A 64 5.81 -2.14 5.52
CA CYS A 64 5.53 -0.94 4.74
C CYS A 64 5.86 0.32 5.53
N ALA A 65 5.45 0.37 6.80
CA ALA A 65 5.71 1.51 7.66
C ALA A 65 7.21 1.75 7.84
N ARG A 66 7.97 0.67 8.06
CA ARG A 66 9.43 0.78 8.18
C ARG A 66 10.07 1.24 6.88
N PHE A 67 9.58 0.74 5.75
CA PHE A 67 10.11 1.14 4.45
C PHE A 67 9.95 2.66 4.26
N ILE A 68 8.75 3.16 4.49
CA ILE A 68 8.46 4.59 4.35
C ILE A 68 9.36 5.40 5.30
N ASN A 69 9.50 4.93 6.52
CA ASN A 69 10.29 5.63 7.52
C ASN A 69 11.79 5.69 7.17
N ASN A 70 12.28 4.69 6.46
CA ASN A 70 13.69 4.58 6.08
C ASN A 70 14.01 5.20 4.71
N HIS A 71 13.00 5.69 3.99
CA HIS A 71 13.17 6.26 2.65
C HIS A 71 12.57 7.65 2.60
N PRO A 72 13.35 8.71 2.90
CA PRO A 72 12.81 10.08 2.99
C PRO A 72 12.18 10.60 1.70
N ASP A 73 12.55 10.05 0.54
CA ASP A 73 11.96 10.43 -0.73
C ASP A 73 10.57 9.83 -0.94
N VAL A 74 10.21 8.81 -0.16
CA VAL A 74 8.87 8.21 -0.17
C VAL A 74 8.02 9.02 0.81
N LYS A 75 7.39 10.05 0.31
CA LYS A 75 6.65 11.02 1.14
C LYS A 75 5.36 11.43 0.45
N PRO A 76 4.37 11.93 1.21
CA PRO A 76 3.07 12.27 0.63
C PRO A 76 3.16 13.45 -0.34
N ASP A 77 2.26 13.43 -1.32
CA ASP A 77 2.03 14.52 -2.24
C ASP A 77 0.52 14.57 -2.49
N ASP A 78 -0.12 15.65 -2.11
CA ASP A 78 -1.58 15.76 -2.16
C ASP A 78 -2.13 15.59 -3.57
N ASP A 79 -1.42 16.11 -4.58
CA ASP A 79 -1.89 15.99 -5.96
C ASP A 79 -1.86 14.55 -6.44
N VAL A 80 -0.78 13.84 -6.15
CA VAL A 80 -0.64 12.42 -6.52
C VAL A 80 -1.70 11.59 -5.80
N GLN A 81 -1.90 11.85 -4.52
CA GLN A 81 -2.87 11.10 -3.73
C GLN A 81 -4.29 11.32 -4.23
N ARG A 82 -4.61 12.55 -4.62
CA ARG A 82 -5.92 12.87 -5.19
C ARG A 82 -6.14 12.14 -6.50
N GLU A 83 -5.15 12.12 -7.39
CA GLU A 83 -5.26 11.39 -8.65
C GLU A 83 -5.51 9.91 -8.43
N MET A 84 -4.81 9.33 -7.46
CA MET A 84 -4.95 7.91 -7.16
C MET A 84 -6.31 7.57 -6.59
N LEU A 85 -6.92 8.48 -5.83
CA LEU A 85 -8.26 8.28 -5.30
C LEU A 85 -9.31 8.26 -6.40
N LEU A 86 -9.01 8.86 -7.55
CA LEU A 86 -9.90 8.87 -8.71
C LEU A 86 -9.62 7.71 -9.69
N ASP A 87 -8.61 6.90 -9.41
CA ASP A 87 -8.20 5.80 -10.27
C ASP A 87 -9.27 4.71 -10.27
N PRO A 88 -9.76 4.29 -11.46
CA PRO A 88 -10.78 3.22 -11.55
C PRO A 88 -10.34 1.89 -10.95
N PHE A 89 -9.04 1.67 -10.82
CA PHE A 89 -8.53 0.47 -10.17
C PHE A 89 -9.00 0.31 -8.74
N GLU A 90 -9.41 1.38 -8.10
CA GLU A 90 -9.82 1.36 -6.72
C GLU A 90 -11.25 0.98 -6.51
N THR A 91 -12.02 1.00 -7.58
CA THR A 91 -13.44 0.71 -7.48
C THR A 91 -13.62 -0.81 -7.48
N PRO A 92 -13.94 -1.40 -6.34
CA PRO A 92 -14.23 -2.84 -6.31
C PRO A 92 -15.54 -3.10 -7.03
N HIS A 93 -15.53 -4.08 -7.86
CA HIS A 93 -16.73 -4.50 -8.58
C HIS A 93 -17.11 -5.90 -8.22
#